data_6aaa1cecda95a63d322cb9eb483597cd
#
_entry.id   6aaa1cecda95a63d322cb9eb483597cd
#
_cell.length_a   1.000
_cell.length_b   1.000
_cell.length_c   1.000
_cell.angle_alpha   90.00
_cell.angle_beta   90.00
_cell.angle_gamma   90.00
#
_symmetry.space_group_name_H-M   'P 1'
#
loop_
_entity.id
_entity.type
_entity.pdbx_description
1 polymer ?
#
loop_
_entity_poly.entity_id
_entity_poly.type
_entity_poly.pdbx_seq_one_letter_code
_entity_poly.pdbx_strand_id
1 'polypeptide(L)'
;MMTPIWRKMRPICVSAVVLATLAGCAKDTPYAAPSFGFSNAYSGHKAGAPVLLENTAWWKGFKDPTLDRLVVRALQDNLSLAAAKERITEAEANLQAIPGGVSLDPSLGVQRSKGIGGTPQTRSTATVGLSWLLDPYGARRAQGRAANARIEVADAEADAAQLLMLSNLSTAYIDLRYSQQVLRIRHQEINSRRQTLELTQTLFDKSSATRLDLLRAEARLSEAEAAVPTARSAVLRQQYQIAGLLGVAPGLLDISLDDGPMPRPAMSANVGIPADILRNRPDIRIAERIYYANGAEIDVAPAQLYPQLSLSGAITLASIASGAPGGVRGAEYVFGPSLTLPSLPDGPRRGALAAQESRARQAHTAWQSTVLSAVGQVESAITEYSASAAAAQAAQKTVRLYQEAASLTRDLVLRDSATLADLLDAQESITNAELTLAQNQRQLSLGFINLNVSLGSGHASGRASGQEVAPISN
;
A
#
# COMPACT_ATOMS: atom_id res chain seq x y z
N MET A 1 -70.99 -34.35 32.02
CA MET A 1 -70.64 -33.79 30.69
C MET A 1 -69.55 -32.75 30.91
N MET A 2 -68.30 -33.08 30.86
CA MET A 2 -67.19 -32.12 30.92
C MET A 2 -66.46 -32.22 29.56
N THR A 3 -66.59 -31.17 28.75
CA THR A 3 -65.94 -31.03 27.44
C THR A 3 -64.47 -30.66 27.60
N PRO A 4 -63.55 -31.23 26.81
CA PRO A 4 -62.10 -31.01 26.99
C PRO A 4 -61.65 -29.70 26.37
N ILE A 5 -61.44 -28.68 27.17
CA ILE A 5 -60.80 -27.39 26.83
C ILE A 5 -59.31 -27.58 26.41
N TRP A 6 -58.71 -28.70 26.69
CA TRP A 6 -57.29 -29.01 26.46
C TRP A 6 -56.87 -29.21 25.00
N ARG A 7 -57.78 -29.35 24.06
CA ARG A 7 -57.45 -29.65 22.65
C ARG A 7 -57.20 -28.40 21.82
N LYS A 8 -57.67 -27.20 22.27
CA LYS A 8 -57.46 -25.92 21.59
C LYS A 8 -56.22 -25.12 22.07
N MET A 9 -55.63 -25.45 23.22
CA MET A 9 -54.47 -24.76 23.77
C MET A 9 -53.13 -25.24 23.21
N ARG A 10 -53.04 -26.43 22.64
CA ARG A 10 -51.77 -26.98 22.10
C ARG A 10 -51.16 -26.16 20.94
N PRO A 11 -51.90 -25.68 19.92
CA PRO A 11 -51.27 -24.89 18.83
C PRO A 11 -50.85 -23.49 19.29
N ILE A 12 -51.52 -22.88 20.25
CA ILE A 12 -51.21 -21.52 20.74
C ILE A 12 -49.93 -21.52 21.59
N CYS A 13 -49.74 -22.54 22.44
CA CYS A 13 -48.51 -22.62 23.23
C CYS A 13 -47.26 -22.94 22.36
N VAL A 14 -47.42 -23.78 21.34
CA VAL A 14 -46.32 -24.05 20.41
C VAL A 14 -45.97 -22.80 19.59
N SER A 15 -46.95 -22.04 19.13
CA SER A 15 -46.73 -20.77 18.42
C SER A 15 -46.11 -19.68 19.32
N ALA A 16 -46.50 -19.61 20.60
CA ALA A 16 -45.92 -18.68 21.56
C ALA A 16 -44.46 -19.00 21.93
N VAL A 17 -44.14 -20.29 22.06
CA VAL A 17 -42.74 -20.74 22.29
C VAL A 17 -41.88 -20.46 21.07
N VAL A 18 -42.36 -20.70 19.85
CA VAL A 18 -41.66 -20.36 18.62
C VAL A 18 -41.44 -18.87 18.45
N LEU A 19 -42.43 -18.04 18.79
CA LEU A 19 -42.28 -16.57 18.78
C LEU A 19 -41.32 -16.06 19.88
N ALA A 20 -41.30 -16.67 21.06
CA ALA A 20 -40.40 -16.28 22.15
C ALA A 20 -38.95 -16.64 21.87
N THR A 21 -38.67 -17.70 21.09
CA THR A 21 -37.31 -18.06 20.65
C THR A 21 -36.78 -17.18 19.50
N LEU A 22 -37.66 -16.51 18.78
CA LEU A 22 -37.31 -15.54 17.72
C LEU A 22 -36.90 -14.17 18.26
N ALA A 23 -37.19 -13.87 19.54
CA ALA A 23 -36.74 -12.65 20.21
C ALA A 23 -35.29 -12.71 20.73
N GLY A 24 -34.48 -13.64 20.24
CA GLY A 24 -33.05 -13.70 20.49
C GLY A 24 -32.39 -12.45 19.92
N CYS A 25 -32.07 -11.50 20.80
CA CYS A 25 -31.36 -10.28 20.46
C CYS A 25 -30.12 -10.61 19.64
N ALA A 26 -30.08 -10.22 18.38
CA ALA A 26 -28.82 -10.15 17.64
C ALA A 26 -27.88 -9.25 18.47
N LYS A 27 -26.83 -9.83 19.00
CA LYS A 27 -25.83 -9.09 19.76
C LYS A 27 -24.96 -8.36 18.74
N ASP A 28 -25.38 -7.17 18.36
CA ASP A 28 -24.52 -6.25 17.63
C ASP A 28 -23.44 -5.78 18.62
N THR A 29 -22.22 -6.26 18.44
CA THR A 29 -21.09 -5.74 19.18
C THR A 29 -20.71 -4.39 18.53
N PRO A 30 -20.99 -3.23 19.18
CA PRO A 30 -20.65 -1.96 18.60
C PRO A 30 -19.13 -1.87 18.44
N TYR A 31 -18.67 -1.40 17.28
CA TYR A 31 -17.26 -1.12 17.08
C TYR A 31 -16.82 -0.01 18.05
N ALA A 32 -15.81 -0.30 18.85
CA ALA A 32 -15.07 0.69 19.61
C ALA A 32 -13.69 0.83 18.98
N ALA A 33 -13.35 2.03 18.49
CA ALA A 33 -12.03 2.31 17.97
C ALA A 33 -10.99 2.02 19.06
N PRO A 34 -9.94 1.24 18.77
CA PRO A 34 -8.92 0.94 19.76
C PRO A 34 -8.19 2.23 20.15
N SER A 35 -7.92 2.41 21.45
CA SER A 35 -7.19 3.56 21.97
C SER A 35 -5.72 3.22 22.15
N PHE A 36 -4.86 4.19 21.88
CA PHE A 36 -3.41 4.08 22.12
C PHE A 36 -2.92 5.33 22.87
N GLY A 37 -2.07 5.13 23.88
CA GLY A 37 -1.49 6.23 24.66
C GLY A 37 -0.28 6.82 23.93
N PHE A 38 -0.34 8.11 23.59
CA PHE A 38 0.74 8.83 22.95
C PHE A 38 1.38 9.86 23.88
N SER A 39 2.66 10.16 23.65
CA SER A 39 3.28 11.39 24.12
C SER A 39 2.66 12.60 23.41
N ASN A 40 2.69 13.77 24.06
CA ASN A 40 2.20 15.02 23.49
C ASN A 40 3.11 15.59 22.39
N ALA A 41 4.33 15.08 22.24
CA ALA A 41 5.30 15.51 21.24
C ALA A 41 6.25 14.37 20.86
N TYR A 42 6.87 14.46 19.70
CA TYR A 42 8.01 13.63 19.32
C TYR A 42 9.26 14.01 20.12
N SER A 43 10.18 13.07 20.31
CA SER A 43 11.40 13.26 21.08
C SER A 43 12.22 14.44 20.55
N GLY A 44 12.60 15.38 21.44
CA GLY A 44 13.39 16.56 21.05
C GLY A 44 12.62 17.66 20.32
N HIS A 45 11.32 17.52 20.14
CA HIS A 45 10.46 18.55 19.50
C HIS A 45 9.42 19.09 20.48
N LYS A 46 9.07 20.38 20.32
CA LYS A 46 7.95 20.97 21.06
C LYS A 46 6.64 20.41 20.52
N ALA A 47 5.66 20.23 21.41
CA ALA A 47 4.32 19.86 21.00
C ALA A 47 3.80 20.84 19.93
N GLY A 48 3.44 20.33 18.78
CA GLY A 48 2.84 21.09 17.67
C GLY A 48 1.31 21.09 17.78
N ALA A 49 0.64 21.84 16.89
CA ALA A 49 -0.78 21.68 16.69
C ALA A 49 -1.04 20.37 15.90
N PRO A 50 -2.19 19.69 16.13
CA PRO A 50 -2.60 18.55 15.31
C PRO A 50 -2.63 18.92 13.83
N VAL A 51 -2.05 18.08 12.97
CA VAL A 51 -1.97 18.33 11.53
C VAL A 51 -2.54 17.14 10.77
N LEU A 52 -3.53 17.41 9.94
CA LEU A 52 -4.02 16.47 8.95
C LEU A 52 -3.18 16.63 7.68
N LEU A 53 -2.37 15.62 7.37
CA LEU A 53 -1.44 15.65 6.23
C LEU A 53 -2.02 14.96 4.97
N GLU A 54 -3.29 14.59 5.01
CA GLU A 54 -4.03 14.13 3.84
C GLU A 54 -3.95 15.18 2.72
N ASN A 55 -3.81 14.73 1.49
CA ASN A 55 -3.71 15.60 0.31
C ASN A 55 -2.54 16.60 0.31
N THR A 56 -1.60 16.47 1.23
CA THR A 56 -0.44 17.36 1.26
C THR A 56 0.51 17.02 0.11
N ALA A 57 0.65 17.94 -0.84
CA ALA A 57 1.59 17.82 -1.95
C ALA A 57 3.02 18.15 -1.47
N TRP A 58 3.58 17.34 -0.58
CA TRP A 58 4.87 17.56 0.07
C TRP A 58 6.04 17.68 -0.93
N TRP A 59 5.95 17.00 -2.09
CA TRP A 59 6.97 17.08 -3.15
C TRP A 59 7.14 18.50 -3.71
N LYS A 60 6.11 19.34 -3.63
CA LYS A 60 6.20 20.77 -3.99
C LYS A 60 7.17 21.55 -3.09
N GLY A 61 7.51 21.01 -1.92
CA GLY A 61 8.57 21.54 -1.05
C GLY A 61 9.95 21.56 -1.70
N PHE A 62 10.17 20.77 -2.75
CA PHE A 62 11.39 20.83 -3.56
C PHE A 62 11.41 22.01 -4.55
N LYS A 63 10.27 22.64 -4.83
CA LYS A 63 10.11 23.74 -5.81
C LYS A 63 10.68 23.38 -7.19
N ASP A 64 10.47 22.14 -7.61
CA ASP A 64 10.97 21.60 -8.88
C ASP A 64 9.80 21.27 -9.82
N PRO A 65 9.60 22.07 -10.90
CA PRO A 65 8.48 21.88 -11.81
C PRO A 65 8.57 20.60 -12.64
N THR A 66 9.76 19.99 -12.76
CA THR A 66 9.92 18.69 -13.44
C THR A 66 9.39 17.57 -12.55
N LEU A 67 9.73 17.59 -11.26
CA LEU A 67 9.16 16.65 -10.29
C LEU A 67 7.63 16.77 -10.22
N ASP A 68 7.10 18.01 -10.20
CA ASP A 68 5.65 18.22 -10.18
C ASP A 68 4.96 17.56 -11.40
N ARG A 69 5.51 17.72 -12.60
CA ARG A 69 4.98 17.09 -13.83
C ARG A 69 5.06 15.56 -13.78
N LEU A 70 6.18 15.02 -13.29
CA LEU A 70 6.37 13.58 -13.12
C LEU A 70 5.34 13.00 -12.15
N VAL A 71 5.09 13.67 -11.03
CA VAL A 71 4.08 13.24 -10.05
C VAL A 71 2.67 13.25 -10.65
N VAL A 72 2.29 14.33 -11.34
CA VAL A 72 0.96 14.40 -11.99
C VAL A 72 0.78 13.25 -12.97
N ARG A 73 1.80 12.96 -13.78
CA ARG A 73 1.77 11.86 -14.75
C ARG A 73 1.68 10.50 -14.06
N ALA A 74 2.48 10.27 -13.02
CA ALA A 74 2.46 9.01 -12.28
C ALA A 74 1.12 8.73 -11.59
N LEU A 75 0.46 9.75 -11.04
CA LEU A 75 -0.88 9.62 -10.45
C LEU A 75 -1.94 9.16 -11.46
N GLN A 76 -1.73 9.44 -12.75
CA GLN A 76 -2.64 9.03 -13.84
C GLN A 76 -2.31 7.64 -14.38
N ASP A 77 -1.04 7.35 -14.63
CA ASP A 77 -0.62 6.25 -15.49
C ASP A 77 0.15 5.13 -14.75
N ASN A 78 0.42 5.26 -13.43
CA ASN A 78 1.14 4.24 -12.71
C ASN A 78 0.33 2.94 -12.59
N LEU A 79 0.90 1.83 -13.09
CA LEU A 79 0.22 0.53 -13.16
C LEU A 79 -0.04 -0.09 -11.77
N SER A 80 0.82 0.16 -10.79
CA SER A 80 0.61 -0.34 -9.43
C SER A 80 -0.56 0.37 -8.75
N LEU A 81 -0.70 1.68 -8.98
CA LEU A 81 -1.84 2.45 -8.49
C LEU A 81 -3.14 2.03 -9.18
N ALA A 82 -3.11 1.78 -10.50
CA ALA A 82 -4.25 1.24 -11.22
C ALA A 82 -4.68 -0.13 -10.65
N ALA A 83 -3.73 -1.05 -10.43
CA ALA A 83 -4.02 -2.34 -9.82
C ALA A 83 -4.59 -2.22 -8.39
N ALA A 84 -4.14 -1.24 -7.60
CA ALA A 84 -4.69 -1.01 -6.27
C ALA A 84 -6.15 -0.52 -6.32
N LYS A 85 -6.51 0.33 -7.29
CA LYS A 85 -7.89 0.76 -7.51
C LYS A 85 -8.81 -0.40 -7.91
N GLU A 86 -8.32 -1.33 -8.73
CA GLU A 86 -9.10 -2.53 -9.12
C GLU A 86 -9.38 -3.46 -7.93
N ARG A 87 -8.50 -3.49 -6.90
CA ARG A 87 -8.78 -4.24 -5.65
C ARG A 87 -9.96 -3.68 -4.87
N ILE A 88 -10.22 -2.37 -4.95
CA ILE A 88 -11.43 -1.78 -4.37
C ILE A 88 -12.67 -2.32 -5.08
N THR A 89 -12.65 -2.32 -6.42
CA THR A 89 -13.74 -2.90 -7.24
C THR A 89 -13.95 -4.39 -6.93
N GLU A 90 -12.87 -5.15 -6.75
CA GLU A 90 -12.94 -6.55 -6.33
C GLU A 90 -13.59 -6.70 -4.93
N ALA A 91 -13.20 -5.87 -3.97
CA ALA A 91 -13.78 -5.90 -2.62
C ALA A 91 -15.27 -5.53 -2.62
N GLU A 92 -15.69 -4.55 -3.44
CA GLU A 92 -17.09 -4.19 -3.66
C GLU A 92 -17.90 -5.33 -4.29
N ALA A 93 -17.33 -6.02 -5.29
CA ALA A 93 -17.93 -7.19 -5.90
C ALA A 93 -18.10 -8.34 -4.91
N ASN A 94 -17.11 -8.55 -4.03
CA ASN A 94 -17.19 -9.55 -2.96
C ASN A 94 -18.29 -9.24 -1.93
N LEU A 95 -18.56 -7.97 -1.64
CA LEU A 95 -19.72 -7.57 -0.83
C LEU A 95 -21.04 -7.93 -1.53
N GLN A 96 -21.15 -7.66 -2.83
CA GLN A 96 -22.33 -8.02 -3.62
C GLN A 96 -22.52 -9.52 -3.76
N ALA A 97 -21.45 -10.31 -3.71
CA ALA A 97 -21.48 -11.76 -3.77
C ALA A 97 -22.01 -12.42 -2.47
N ILE A 98 -22.19 -11.67 -1.37
CA ILE A 98 -22.83 -12.19 -0.16
C ILE A 98 -24.27 -12.54 -0.50
N PRO A 99 -24.69 -13.83 -0.33
CA PRO A 99 -26.03 -14.24 -0.74
C PRO A 99 -27.11 -13.39 -0.07
N GLY A 100 -28.05 -12.90 -0.88
CA GLY A 100 -29.27 -12.26 -0.40
C GLY A 100 -30.09 -13.25 0.45
N GLY A 101 -31.06 -12.72 1.24
CA GLY A 101 -31.95 -13.60 2.03
C GLY A 101 -32.78 -14.53 1.16
N VAL A 102 -33.03 -14.17 -0.09
CA VAL A 102 -33.86 -14.91 -1.04
C VAL A 102 -33.02 -15.31 -2.26
N SER A 103 -33.08 -16.59 -2.63
CA SER A 103 -32.53 -17.10 -3.90
C SER A 103 -33.61 -17.78 -4.74
N LEU A 104 -33.45 -17.69 -6.07
CA LEU A 104 -34.23 -18.42 -7.05
C LEU A 104 -33.26 -19.29 -7.87
N ASP A 105 -33.46 -20.61 -7.81
CA ASP A 105 -32.55 -21.60 -8.41
C ASP A 105 -33.26 -22.35 -9.52
N PRO A 106 -33.27 -21.85 -10.77
CA PRO A 106 -33.82 -22.58 -11.90
C PRO A 106 -32.87 -23.72 -12.33
N SER A 107 -33.43 -24.89 -12.59
CA SER A 107 -32.68 -26.04 -13.08
C SER A 107 -33.46 -26.82 -14.13
N LEU A 108 -32.76 -27.35 -15.11
CA LEU A 108 -33.28 -28.21 -16.15
C LEU A 108 -32.49 -29.55 -16.06
N GLY A 109 -33.22 -30.67 -16.01
CA GLY A 109 -32.60 -31.99 -15.95
C GLY A 109 -33.23 -32.94 -16.94
N VAL A 110 -32.44 -33.76 -17.62
CA VAL A 110 -32.90 -34.92 -18.40
C VAL A 110 -32.13 -36.14 -17.91
N GLN A 111 -32.87 -37.09 -17.37
CA GLN A 111 -32.29 -38.31 -16.84
C GLN A 111 -32.91 -39.51 -17.58
N ARG A 112 -32.05 -40.40 -18.10
CA ARG A 112 -32.47 -41.67 -18.66
C ARG A 112 -32.05 -42.78 -17.73
N SER A 113 -33.01 -43.56 -17.25
CA SER A 113 -32.78 -44.70 -16.35
C SER A 113 -33.40 -45.97 -16.90
N LYS A 114 -32.77 -47.11 -16.63
CA LYS A 114 -33.29 -48.46 -16.93
C LYS A 114 -33.06 -49.32 -15.72
N GLY A 115 -34.13 -49.77 -15.08
CA GLY A 115 -34.04 -50.77 -14.03
C GLY A 115 -33.72 -52.16 -14.59
N ILE A 116 -33.24 -53.10 -13.75
CA ILE A 116 -32.95 -54.47 -14.13
C ILE A 116 -34.27 -55.14 -14.59
N GLY A 117 -34.32 -55.57 -15.87
CA GLY A 117 -35.53 -56.16 -16.46
C GLY A 117 -36.62 -55.16 -16.90
N GLY A 118 -36.44 -53.86 -16.68
CA GLY A 118 -37.40 -52.79 -17.03
C GLY A 118 -37.15 -52.15 -18.39
N THR A 119 -38.13 -51.42 -18.88
CA THR A 119 -38.00 -50.52 -20.07
C THR A 119 -37.26 -49.26 -19.73
N PRO A 120 -36.42 -48.72 -20.65
CA PRO A 120 -35.79 -47.41 -20.44
C PRO A 120 -36.85 -46.33 -20.26
N GLN A 121 -36.67 -45.47 -19.25
CA GLN A 121 -37.48 -44.29 -19.00
C GLN A 121 -36.64 -43.05 -19.12
N THR A 122 -37.15 -42.01 -19.81
CA THR A 122 -36.53 -40.69 -19.87
C THR A 122 -37.39 -39.74 -19.05
N ARG A 123 -36.82 -39.16 -18.01
CA ARG A 123 -37.45 -38.15 -17.18
C ARG A 123 -36.82 -36.79 -17.51
N SER A 124 -37.64 -35.88 -17.96
CA SER A 124 -37.26 -34.46 -18.13
C SER A 124 -37.90 -33.65 -17.03
N THR A 125 -37.13 -32.86 -16.36
CA THR A 125 -37.58 -32.00 -15.25
C THR A 125 -37.16 -30.55 -15.50
N ALA A 126 -38.06 -29.62 -15.26
CA ALA A 126 -37.77 -28.18 -15.13
C ALA A 126 -38.20 -27.76 -13.73
N THR A 127 -37.24 -27.34 -12.92
CA THR A 127 -37.50 -26.96 -11.53
C THR A 127 -37.11 -25.49 -11.30
N VAL A 128 -37.95 -24.72 -10.63
CA VAL A 128 -37.62 -23.42 -10.07
C VAL A 128 -37.70 -23.55 -8.55
N GLY A 129 -36.55 -23.53 -7.91
CA GLY A 129 -36.42 -23.50 -6.46
C GLY A 129 -36.44 -22.06 -5.93
N LEU A 130 -37.12 -21.86 -4.80
CA LEU A 130 -37.09 -20.64 -3.99
C LEU A 130 -36.48 -21.03 -2.64
N SER A 131 -35.47 -20.31 -2.21
CA SER A 131 -34.95 -20.42 -0.85
C SER A 131 -34.82 -19.05 -0.21
N TRP A 132 -35.39 -18.91 0.98
CA TRP A 132 -35.27 -17.72 1.81
C TRP A 132 -34.67 -18.09 3.16
N LEU A 133 -33.40 -17.73 3.34
CA LEU A 133 -32.72 -17.92 4.62
C LEU A 133 -33.03 -16.74 5.54
N LEU A 134 -33.75 -17.01 6.61
CA LEU A 134 -34.03 -16.04 7.66
C LEU A 134 -32.77 -15.86 8.53
N ASP A 135 -32.42 -14.62 8.85
CA ASP A 135 -31.22 -14.28 9.64
C ASP A 135 -31.58 -13.68 11.02
N PRO A 136 -32.21 -14.48 11.90
CA PRO A 136 -32.64 -14.00 13.22
C PRO A 136 -31.45 -13.67 14.14
N TYR A 137 -30.29 -14.27 13.88
CA TYR A 137 -29.09 -14.11 14.70
C TYR A 137 -28.06 -13.15 14.09
N GLY A 138 -28.34 -12.54 12.95
CA GLY A 138 -27.53 -11.47 12.36
C GLY A 138 -26.23 -11.92 11.70
N ALA A 139 -26.06 -13.22 11.37
CA ALA A 139 -24.84 -13.72 10.72
C ALA A 139 -24.56 -13.01 9.40
N ARG A 140 -25.58 -12.85 8.55
CA ARG A 140 -25.44 -12.17 7.26
C ARG A 140 -25.13 -10.68 7.43
N ARG A 141 -25.77 -10.01 8.41
CA ARG A 141 -25.46 -8.62 8.75
C ARG A 141 -24.01 -8.48 9.21
N ALA A 142 -23.52 -9.42 10.03
CA ALA A 142 -22.14 -9.47 10.47
C ALA A 142 -21.17 -9.72 9.29
N GLN A 143 -21.49 -10.61 8.36
CA GLN A 143 -20.73 -10.80 7.12
C GLN A 143 -20.66 -9.52 6.27
N GLY A 144 -21.79 -8.79 6.16
CA GLY A 144 -21.85 -7.51 5.48
C GLY A 144 -20.94 -6.46 6.14
N ARG A 145 -20.94 -6.37 7.48
CA ARG A 145 -20.02 -5.48 8.22
C ARG A 145 -18.56 -5.85 7.98
N ALA A 146 -18.22 -7.15 8.01
CA ALA A 146 -16.87 -7.61 7.72
C ALA A 146 -16.44 -7.30 6.28
N ALA A 147 -17.33 -7.48 5.31
CA ALA A 147 -17.06 -7.16 3.90
C ALA A 147 -16.89 -5.64 3.68
N ASN A 148 -17.73 -4.80 4.30
CA ASN A 148 -17.55 -3.34 4.25
C ASN A 148 -16.20 -2.92 4.85
N ALA A 149 -15.79 -3.50 5.97
CA ALA A 149 -14.47 -3.25 6.54
C ALA A 149 -13.34 -3.65 5.59
N ARG A 150 -13.51 -4.72 4.79
CA ARG A 150 -12.54 -5.11 3.76
C ARG A 150 -12.48 -4.14 2.58
N ILE A 151 -13.59 -3.50 2.21
CA ILE A 151 -13.58 -2.39 1.25
C ILE A 151 -12.75 -1.23 1.80
N GLU A 152 -12.94 -0.87 3.07
CA GLU A 152 -12.14 0.19 3.72
C GLU A 152 -10.64 -0.20 3.83
N VAL A 153 -10.31 -1.50 3.95
CA VAL A 153 -8.94 -1.99 3.84
C VAL A 153 -8.40 -1.74 2.43
N ALA A 154 -9.15 -2.10 1.39
CA ALA A 154 -8.72 -1.91 0.01
C ALA A 154 -8.55 -0.43 -0.35
N ASP A 155 -9.41 0.46 0.16
CA ASP A 155 -9.25 1.92 0.03
C ASP A 155 -7.94 2.39 0.69
N ALA A 156 -7.65 1.94 1.91
CA ALA A 156 -6.41 2.30 2.61
C ALA A 156 -5.16 1.67 1.94
N GLU A 157 -5.28 0.49 1.32
CA GLU A 157 -4.21 -0.11 0.50
C GLU A 157 -3.93 0.71 -0.77
N ALA A 158 -4.96 1.31 -1.38
CA ALA A 158 -4.78 2.21 -2.52
C ALA A 158 -4.06 3.50 -2.10
N ASP A 159 -4.38 4.07 -0.93
CA ASP A 159 -3.66 5.19 -0.33
C ASP A 159 -2.20 4.83 -0.05
N ALA A 160 -1.94 3.64 0.50
CA ALA A 160 -0.59 3.13 0.74
C ALA A 160 0.20 2.95 -0.58
N ALA A 161 -0.45 2.43 -1.63
CA ALA A 161 0.16 2.29 -2.95
C ALA A 161 0.51 3.65 -3.57
N GLN A 162 -0.36 4.66 -3.40
CA GLN A 162 -0.07 6.02 -3.83
C GLN A 162 1.13 6.61 -3.09
N LEU A 163 1.17 6.47 -1.78
CA LEU A 163 2.28 6.95 -0.95
C LEU A 163 3.60 6.30 -1.34
N LEU A 164 3.59 4.99 -1.56
CA LEU A 164 4.76 4.23 -2.01
C LEU A 164 5.21 4.65 -3.41
N MET A 165 4.28 4.86 -4.34
CA MET A 165 4.57 5.36 -5.69
C MET A 165 5.23 6.74 -5.64
N LEU A 166 4.68 7.69 -4.86
CA LEU A 166 5.24 9.03 -4.67
C LEU A 166 6.65 8.98 -4.07
N SER A 167 6.86 8.11 -3.08
CA SER A 167 8.16 7.87 -2.46
C SER A 167 9.18 7.36 -3.49
N ASN A 168 8.83 6.30 -4.22
CA ASN A 168 9.71 5.69 -5.21
C ASN A 168 10.04 6.65 -6.36
N LEU A 169 9.04 7.38 -6.87
CA LEU A 169 9.25 8.35 -7.95
C LEU A 169 10.14 9.50 -7.51
N SER A 170 9.87 10.09 -6.34
CA SER A 170 10.68 11.18 -5.82
C SER A 170 12.11 10.71 -5.52
N THR A 171 12.29 9.52 -4.97
CA THR A 171 13.60 8.92 -4.73
C THR A 171 14.36 8.72 -6.05
N ALA A 172 13.72 8.12 -7.06
CA ALA A 172 14.34 7.93 -8.37
C ALA A 172 14.72 9.25 -9.05
N TYR A 173 13.90 10.28 -8.86
CA TYR A 173 14.19 11.61 -9.36
C TYR A 173 15.38 12.27 -8.65
N ILE A 174 15.44 12.20 -7.32
CA ILE A 174 16.60 12.70 -6.55
C ILE A 174 17.87 11.93 -6.96
N ASP A 175 17.78 10.63 -7.14
CA ASP A 175 18.90 9.79 -7.58
C ASP A 175 19.35 10.12 -9.02
N LEU A 176 18.42 10.49 -9.89
CA LEU A 176 18.73 11.03 -11.21
C LEU A 176 19.55 12.31 -11.10
N ARG A 177 19.07 13.28 -10.32
CA ARG A 177 19.76 14.59 -10.13
C ARG A 177 21.14 14.41 -9.48
N TYR A 178 21.24 13.51 -8.52
CA TYR A 178 22.52 13.11 -7.93
C TYR A 178 23.46 12.53 -8.99
N SER A 179 23.00 11.57 -9.80
CA SER A 179 23.81 10.92 -10.84
C SER A 179 24.26 11.93 -11.91
N GLN A 180 23.40 12.88 -12.28
CA GLN A 180 23.76 13.99 -13.18
C GLN A 180 24.82 14.89 -12.56
N GLN A 181 24.70 15.21 -11.29
CA GLN A 181 25.69 16.00 -10.57
C GLN A 181 27.06 15.29 -10.49
N VAL A 182 27.06 13.99 -10.18
CA VAL A 182 28.29 13.15 -10.21
C VAL A 182 28.92 13.18 -11.60
N LEU A 183 28.13 13.01 -12.65
CA LEU A 183 28.64 13.06 -14.03
C LEU A 183 29.27 14.43 -14.36
N ARG A 184 28.67 15.53 -13.93
CA ARG A 184 29.26 16.88 -14.09
C ARG A 184 30.58 17.01 -13.34
N ILE A 185 30.65 16.53 -12.09
CA ILE A 185 31.90 16.55 -11.31
C ILE A 185 32.99 15.76 -12.04
N ARG A 186 32.68 14.57 -12.61
CA ARG A 186 33.64 13.79 -13.39
C ARG A 186 34.13 14.49 -14.65
N HIS A 187 33.24 15.19 -15.36
CA HIS A 187 33.67 16.00 -16.50
C HIS A 187 34.53 17.20 -16.08
N GLN A 188 34.23 17.85 -14.96
CA GLN A 188 35.08 18.93 -14.42
C GLN A 188 36.45 18.40 -13.99
N GLU A 189 36.51 17.22 -13.37
CA GLU A 189 37.72 16.52 -13.01
C GLU A 189 38.62 16.27 -14.27
N ILE A 190 38.04 15.69 -15.33
CA ILE A 190 38.79 15.47 -16.60
C ILE A 190 39.34 16.80 -17.12
N ASN A 191 38.57 17.87 -17.16
CA ASN A 191 39.06 19.15 -17.64
C ASN A 191 40.21 19.68 -16.77
N SER A 192 40.13 19.55 -15.46
CA SER A 192 41.21 19.93 -14.54
C SER A 192 42.46 19.07 -14.74
N ARG A 193 42.30 17.74 -14.91
CA ARG A 193 43.45 16.83 -15.16
C ARG A 193 44.12 17.09 -16.51
N ARG A 194 43.36 17.43 -17.57
CA ARG A 194 43.93 17.85 -18.88
C ARG A 194 44.76 19.12 -18.75
N GLN A 195 44.26 20.14 -18.08
CA GLN A 195 45.00 21.35 -17.82
C GLN A 195 46.33 21.07 -17.05
N THR A 196 46.28 20.16 -16.09
CA THR A 196 47.46 19.79 -15.30
C THR A 196 48.45 19.00 -16.16
N LEU A 197 47.99 18.11 -17.03
CA LEU A 197 48.84 17.39 -17.96
C LEU A 197 49.52 18.33 -18.93
N GLU A 198 48.82 19.29 -19.52
CA GLU A 198 49.39 20.31 -20.41
C GLU A 198 50.43 21.19 -19.68
N LEU A 199 50.18 21.61 -18.44
CA LEU A 199 51.14 22.30 -17.59
C LEU A 199 52.37 21.44 -17.35
N THR A 200 52.18 20.15 -16.97
CA THR A 200 53.27 19.24 -16.71
C THR A 200 54.13 19.00 -17.94
N GLN A 201 53.52 18.85 -19.11
CA GLN A 201 54.26 18.69 -20.39
C GLN A 201 55.10 19.96 -20.64
N THR A 202 54.55 21.16 -20.45
CA THR A 202 55.26 22.44 -20.61
C THR A 202 56.45 22.54 -19.64
N LEU A 203 56.31 22.11 -18.40
CA LEU A 203 57.39 22.09 -17.41
C LEU A 203 58.43 21.03 -17.72
N PHE A 204 58.04 19.89 -18.23
CA PHE A 204 58.97 18.82 -18.68
C PHE A 204 59.83 19.27 -19.86
N ASP A 205 59.22 19.92 -20.85
CA ASP A 205 59.91 20.46 -22.01
C ASP A 205 60.96 21.53 -21.63
N LYS A 206 60.70 22.26 -20.52
CA LYS A 206 61.62 23.20 -19.91
C LYS A 206 62.60 22.58 -18.91
N SER A 207 62.61 21.25 -18.76
CA SER A 207 63.42 20.51 -17.78
C SER A 207 63.11 20.88 -16.30
N SER A 208 61.94 21.45 -16.02
CA SER A 208 61.46 21.78 -14.67
C SER A 208 60.57 20.73 -14.06
N ALA A 209 60.17 19.70 -14.81
CA ALA A 209 59.43 18.51 -14.33
C ALA A 209 60.14 17.22 -14.76
N THR A 210 59.90 16.11 -14.04
CA THR A 210 60.49 14.82 -14.33
C THR A 210 59.59 13.98 -15.26
N ARG A 211 60.14 12.95 -15.90
CA ARG A 211 59.33 11.95 -16.65
C ARG A 211 58.31 11.24 -15.75
N LEU A 212 58.65 11.06 -14.47
CA LEU A 212 57.71 10.50 -13.47
C LEU A 212 56.51 11.38 -13.27
N ASP A 213 56.68 12.69 -13.20
CA ASP A 213 55.57 13.66 -13.02
C ASP A 213 54.64 13.64 -14.22
N LEU A 214 55.18 13.54 -15.44
CA LEU A 214 54.39 13.43 -16.65
C LEU A 214 53.54 12.14 -16.66
N LEU A 215 54.15 10.99 -16.35
CA LEU A 215 53.44 9.70 -16.28
C LEU A 215 52.34 9.70 -15.19
N ARG A 216 52.58 10.36 -14.05
CA ARG A 216 51.59 10.52 -13.02
C ARG A 216 50.40 11.35 -13.50
N ALA A 217 50.62 12.47 -14.19
CA ALA A 217 49.57 13.30 -14.74
C ALA A 217 48.77 12.57 -15.81
N GLU A 218 49.41 11.80 -16.71
CA GLU A 218 48.77 10.93 -17.70
C GLU A 218 47.89 9.86 -17.03
N ALA A 219 48.39 9.17 -15.99
CA ALA A 219 47.67 8.15 -15.25
C ALA A 219 46.41 8.75 -14.58
N ARG A 220 46.54 9.90 -13.92
CA ARG A 220 45.38 10.56 -13.28
C ARG A 220 44.30 11.01 -14.27
N LEU A 221 44.68 11.46 -15.47
CA LEU A 221 43.71 11.74 -16.53
C LEU A 221 42.99 10.45 -16.99
N SER A 222 43.73 9.37 -17.22
CA SER A 222 43.17 8.10 -17.63
C SER A 222 42.19 7.52 -16.58
N GLU A 223 42.51 7.61 -15.28
CA GLU A 223 41.64 7.24 -14.17
C GLU A 223 40.34 8.06 -14.17
N ALA A 224 40.42 9.37 -14.37
CA ALA A 224 39.25 10.23 -14.43
C ALA A 224 38.33 9.91 -15.63
N GLU A 225 38.96 9.63 -16.82
CA GLU A 225 38.22 9.25 -18.02
C GLU A 225 37.52 7.88 -17.85
N ALA A 226 38.12 6.92 -17.16
CA ALA A 226 37.56 5.60 -16.86
C ALA A 226 36.31 5.67 -15.95
N ALA A 227 36.15 6.73 -15.13
CA ALA A 227 35.00 6.89 -14.25
C ALA A 227 33.71 7.39 -14.96
N VAL A 228 33.85 8.02 -16.14
CA VAL A 228 32.68 8.63 -16.84
C VAL A 228 31.67 7.62 -17.36
N PRO A 229 32.04 6.50 -17.99
CA PRO A 229 31.09 5.51 -18.48
C PRO A 229 30.18 4.98 -17.38
N THR A 230 30.73 4.74 -16.19
CA THR A 230 29.95 4.28 -15.02
C THR A 230 28.97 5.36 -14.52
N ALA A 231 29.41 6.62 -14.44
CA ALA A 231 28.55 7.73 -14.05
C ALA A 231 27.42 7.94 -15.07
N ARG A 232 27.71 7.85 -16.36
CA ARG A 232 26.71 7.95 -17.43
C ARG A 232 25.68 6.82 -17.36
N SER A 233 26.14 5.59 -17.12
CA SER A 233 25.25 4.44 -16.93
C SER A 233 24.30 4.63 -15.73
N ALA A 234 24.78 5.25 -14.64
CA ALA A 234 23.94 5.58 -13.48
C ALA A 234 22.79 6.54 -13.85
N VAL A 235 23.07 7.58 -14.64
CA VAL A 235 22.04 8.51 -15.14
C VAL A 235 20.96 7.77 -15.94
N LEU A 236 21.37 6.96 -16.93
CA LEU A 236 20.44 6.20 -17.78
C LEU A 236 19.57 5.25 -16.95
N ARG A 237 20.16 4.57 -15.98
CA ARG A 237 19.44 3.65 -15.09
C ARG A 237 18.32 4.37 -14.33
N GLN A 238 18.55 5.57 -13.82
CA GLN A 238 17.51 6.33 -13.12
C GLN A 238 16.42 6.83 -14.10
N GLN A 239 16.80 7.22 -15.31
CA GLN A 239 15.81 7.57 -16.35
C GLN A 239 14.90 6.38 -16.69
N TYR A 240 15.45 5.17 -16.80
CA TYR A 240 14.68 3.96 -17.06
C TYR A 240 13.77 3.59 -15.88
N GLN A 241 14.24 3.78 -14.66
CA GLN A 241 13.43 3.58 -13.46
C GLN A 241 12.24 4.54 -13.40
N ILE A 242 12.46 5.81 -13.70
CA ILE A 242 11.38 6.82 -13.77
C ILE A 242 10.37 6.44 -14.86
N ALA A 243 10.83 6.07 -16.06
CA ALA A 243 9.94 5.64 -17.14
C ALA A 243 9.05 4.45 -16.70
N GLY A 244 9.62 3.45 -16.04
CA GLY A 244 8.87 2.31 -15.50
C GLY A 244 7.83 2.72 -14.44
N LEU A 245 8.16 3.68 -13.57
CA LEU A 245 7.21 4.21 -12.58
C LEU A 245 6.06 5.02 -13.22
N LEU A 246 6.28 5.58 -14.41
CA LEU A 246 5.26 6.27 -15.20
C LEU A 246 4.47 5.33 -16.13
N GLY A 247 4.76 4.01 -16.10
CA GLY A 247 4.08 3.02 -16.94
C GLY A 247 4.44 3.10 -18.42
N VAL A 248 5.57 3.73 -18.77
CA VAL A 248 6.02 3.87 -20.16
C VAL A 248 7.33 3.14 -20.41
N ALA A 249 7.52 2.66 -21.65
CA ALA A 249 8.79 2.03 -22.01
C ALA A 249 9.93 3.07 -22.04
N PRO A 250 11.18 2.67 -21.70
CA PRO A 250 12.33 3.53 -21.87
C PRO A 250 12.42 4.07 -23.30
N GLY A 251 12.64 5.38 -23.43
CA GLY A 251 12.71 6.07 -24.73
C GLY A 251 11.37 6.67 -25.24
N LEU A 252 10.24 6.34 -24.60
CA LEU A 252 8.93 6.92 -24.90
C LEU A 252 8.49 7.98 -23.89
N LEU A 253 9.40 8.39 -23.00
CA LEU A 253 9.11 9.42 -22.01
C LEU A 253 9.03 10.78 -22.70
N ASP A 254 7.89 11.44 -22.60
CA ASP A 254 7.59 12.76 -23.17
C ASP A 254 8.01 13.95 -22.27
N ILE A 255 8.48 13.64 -21.05
CA ILE A 255 9.00 14.63 -20.10
C ILE A 255 10.52 14.61 -20.19
N SER A 256 11.12 15.78 -20.55
CA SER A 256 12.57 15.92 -20.56
C SER A 256 13.14 15.75 -19.15
N LEU A 257 14.16 14.87 -19.05
CA LEU A 257 14.97 14.63 -17.87
C LEU A 257 16.39 15.17 -18.03
N ASP A 258 16.54 16.27 -18.75
CA ASP A 258 17.81 16.93 -18.97
C ASP A 258 18.50 17.33 -17.67
N ASP A 259 19.76 17.69 -17.76
CA ASP A 259 20.57 18.08 -16.63
C ASP A 259 19.94 19.25 -15.87
N GLY A 260 19.99 19.20 -14.55
CA GLY A 260 19.42 20.21 -13.67
C GLY A 260 20.04 20.20 -12.27
N PRO A 261 19.74 21.23 -11.47
CA PRO A 261 20.24 21.33 -10.11
C PRO A 261 19.65 20.23 -9.21
N MET A 262 20.38 19.88 -8.14
CA MET A 262 19.86 19.03 -7.08
C MET A 262 18.71 19.77 -6.36
N PRO A 263 17.50 19.19 -6.31
CA PRO A 263 16.39 19.77 -5.57
C PRO A 263 16.72 19.86 -4.07
N ARG A 264 16.46 21.01 -3.48
CA ARG A 264 16.69 21.24 -2.05
C ARG A 264 15.35 21.41 -1.36
N PRO A 265 15.06 20.58 -0.34
CA PRO A 265 13.79 20.70 0.38
C PRO A 265 13.72 22.02 1.15
N ALA A 266 12.53 22.61 1.22
CA ALA A 266 12.27 23.70 2.15
C ALA A 266 12.44 23.20 3.59
N MET A 267 13.14 23.95 4.43
CA MET A 267 13.64 23.55 5.74
C MET A 267 12.60 23.18 6.82
N SER A 268 11.29 23.33 6.58
CA SER A 268 10.28 23.05 7.58
C SER A 268 9.37 21.90 7.14
N ALA A 269 9.68 20.68 7.61
CA ALA A 269 8.65 19.64 7.67
C ALA A 269 7.71 19.98 8.83
N ASN A 270 6.41 20.06 8.57
CA ASN A 270 5.41 20.20 9.62
C ASN A 270 5.19 18.81 10.23
N VAL A 271 5.72 18.59 11.42
CA VAL A 271 5.81 17.25 12.01
C VAL A 271 4.52 16.85 12.75
N GLY A 272 3.67 17.83 13.13
CA GLY A 272 2.45 17.55 13.90
C GLY A 272 2.72 16.98 15.29
N ILE A 273 1.77 16.16 15.79
CA ILE A 273 1.88 15.44 17.07
C ILE A 273 1.83 13.91 16.81
N PRO A 274 2.36 13.08 17.74
CA PRO A 274 2.38 11.61 17.56
C PRO A 274 1.01 10.98 17.29
N ALA A 275 -0.07 11.53 17.86
CA ALA A 275 -1.42 11.04 17.64
C ALA A 275 -1.94 11.22 16.20
N ASP A 276 -1.37 12.15 15.41
CA ASP A 276 -1.80 12.40 14.04
C ASP A 276 -1.52 11.21 13.11
N ILE A 277 -0.51 10.38 13.41
CA ILE A 277 -0.19 9.20 12.61
C ILE A 277 -1.35 8.20 12.50
N LEU A 278 -2.19 8.10 13.54
CA LEU A 278 -3.38 7.23 13.50
C LEU A 278 -4.35 7.63 12.39
N ARG A 279 -4.38 8.90 12.03
CA ARG A 279 -5.29 9.46 11.03
C ARG A 279 -4.65 9.55 9.66
N ASN A 280 -3.34 9.86 9.62
CA ASN A 280 -2.62 10.15 8.40
C ASN A 280 -2.02 8.90 7.73
N ARG A 281 -1.68 7.85 8.51
CA ARG A 281 -0.96 6.69 7.98
C ARG A 281 -1.91 5.60 7.46
N PRO A 282 -1.81 5.24 6.16
CA PRO A 282 -2.64 4.20 5.58
C PRO A 282 -2.41 2.81 6.21
N ASP A 283 -1.17 2.45 6.56
CA ASP A 283 -0.84 1.14 7.17
C ASP A 283 -1.51 0.93 8.53
N ILE A 284 -1.64 1.98 9.33
CA ILE A 284 -2.37 1.92 10.61
C ILE A 284 -3.87 1.76 10.35
N ARG A 285 -4.43 2.46 9.35
CA ARG A 285 -5.83 2.33 8.95
C ARG A 285 -6.12 0.92 8.44
N ILE A 286 -5.24 0.33 7.63
CA ILE A 286 -5.34 -1.07 7.18
C ILE A 286 -5.43 -2.00 8.38
N ALA A 287 -4.48 -1.90 9.33
CA ALA A 287 -4.44 -2.77 10.50
C ALA A 287 -5.68 -2.62 11.40
N GLU A 288 -6.17 -1.39 11.58
CA GLU A 288 -7.40 -1.08 12.32
C GLU A 288 -8.63 -1.72 11.67
N ARG A 289 -8.76 -1.57 10.33
CA ARG A 289 -9.91 -2.11 9.59
C ARG A 289 -9.87 -3.64 9.51
N ILE A 290 -8.68 -4.26 9.44
CA ILE A 290 -8.52 -5.70 9.57
C ILE A 290 -8.95 -6.18 10.97
N TYR A 291 -8.61 -5.43 12.03
CA TYR A 291 -9.08 -5.75 13.38
C TYR A 291 -10.61 -5.69 13.46
N TYR A 292 -11.22 -4.64 12.89
CA TYR A 292 -12.67 -4.50 12.84
C TYR A 292 -13.34 -5.62 12.04
N ALA A 293 -12.83 -5.98 10.87
CA ALA A 293 -13.33 -7.08 10.07
C ALA A 293 -13.33 -8.42 10.84
N ASN A 294 -12.22 -8.74 11.52
CA ASN A 294 -12.12 -9.94 12.36
C ASN A 294 -13.09 -9.88 13.56
N GLY A 295 -13.30 -8.69 14.13
CA GLY A 295 -14.30 -8.48 15.18
C GLY A 295 -15.73 -8.78 14.70
N ALA A 296 -16.10 -8.26 13.53
CA ALA A 296 -17.39 -8.54 12.92
C ALA A 296 -17.59 -10.03 12.60
N GLU A 297 -16.54 -10.74 12.23
CA GLU A 297 -16.58 -12.18 11.98
C GLU A 297 -16.81 -13.02 13.26
N ILE A 298 -16.48 -12.48 14.44
CA ILE A 298 -16.82 -13.14 15.71
C ILE A 298 -18.35 -13.27 15.82
N ASP A 299 -19.12 -12.29 15.35
CA ASP A 299 -20.58 -12.29 15.43
C ASP A 299 -21.21 -13.32 14.44
N VAL A 300 -20.46 -13.75 13.41
CA VAL A 300 -20.91 -14.79 12.45
C VAL A 300 -20.86 -16.18 13.08
N ALA A 301 -19.81 -16.49 13.84
CA ALA A 301 -19.56 -17.83 14.37
C ALA A 301 -20.64 -18.32 15.34
N PRO A 302 -21.19 -17.51 16.29
CA PRO A 302 -22.28 -17.95 17.19
C PRO A 302 -23.56 -18.29 16.46
N ALA A 303 -23.86 -17.62 15.34
CA ALA A 303 -25.08 -17.91 14.57
C ALA A 303 -25.12 -19.37 14.08
N GLN A 304 -23.95 -20.01 13.89
CA GLN A 304 -23.85 -21.42 13.54
C GLN A 304 -24.11 -22.38 14.72
N LEU A 305 -24.15 -21.88 15.95
CA LEU A 305 -24.49 -22.65 17.15
C LEU A 305 -26.02 -22.70 17.37
N TYR A 306 -26.77 -21.87 16.66
CA TYR A 306 -28.24 -21.80 16.78
C TYR A 306 -28.94 -22.47 15.61
N PRO A 307 -30.24 -22.86 15.79
CA PRO A 307 -31.04 -23.42 14.70
C PRO A 307 -31.19 -22.40 13.54
N GLN A 308 -30.99 -22.87 12.33
CA GLN A 308 -31.20 -22.08 11.13
C GLN A 308 -32.62 -22.27 10.60
N LEU A 309 -33.35 -21.18 10.41
CA LEU A 309 -34.68 -21.18 9.85
C LEU A 309 -34.64 -20.72 8.40
N SER A 310 -35.16 -21.56 7.50
CA SER A 310 -35.34 -21.21 6.10
C SER A 310 -36.77 -21.49 5.66
N LEU A 311 -37.25 -20.70 4.72
CA LEU A 311 -38.46 -20.99 3.96
C LEU A 311 -38.04 -21.42 2.57
N SER A 312 -38.35 -22.67 2.21
CA SER A 312 -38.00 -23.19 0.90
C SER A 312 -39.23 -23.62 0.11
N GLY A 313 -39.13 -23.50 -1.20
CA GLY A 313 -40.18 -24.01 -2.09
C GLY A 313 -39.60 -24.41 -3.43
N ALA A 314 -40.28 -25.29 -4.13
CA ALA A 314 -39.91 -25.65 -5.48
C ALA A 314 -41.18 -25.95 -6.30
N ILE A 315 -41.16 -25.52 -7.55
CA ILE A 315 -42.13 -25.92 -8.57
C ILE A 315 -41.37 -26.73 -9.60
N THR A 316 -41.77 -28.01 -9.74
CA THR A 316 -41.13 -28.93 -10.71
C THR A 316 -42.14 -29.35 -11.75
N LEU A 317 -41.85 -29.06 -13.00
CA LEU A 317 -42.55 -29.63 -14.15
C LEU A 317 -41.78 -30.91 -14.55
N ALA A 318 -42.46 -32.05 -14.54
CA ALA A 318 -41.88 -33.30 -14.92
C ALA A 318 -42.60 -33.95 -16.11
N SER A 319 -41.83 -34.50 -17.04
CA SER A 319 -42.33 -35.34 -18.12
C SER A 319 -41.55 -36.64 -18.11
N ILE A 320 -42.28 -37.76 -18.01
CA ILE A 320 -41.71 -39.11 -18.02
C ILE A 320 -42.18 -39.81 -19.30
N ALA A 321 -41.24 -40.07 -20.20
CA ALA A 321 -41.46 -40.87 -21.38
C ALA A 321 -40.96 -42.30 -21.15
N SER A 322 -41.87 -43.27 -21.07
CA SER A 322 -41.60 -44.70 -21.14
C SER A 322 -41.97 -45.15 -22.54
N GLY A 323 -41.25 -46.10 -23.11
CA GLY A 323 -41.46 -46.56 -24.50
C GLY A 323 -42.89 -47.00 -24.88
N ALA A 324 -43.91 -46.69 -24.09
CA ALA A 324 -45.33 -46.88 -24.30
C ALA A 324 -46.03 -45.53 -24.63
N PRO A 325 -47.11 -45.53 -25.50
CA PRO A 325 -47.89 -44.31 -25.74
C PRO A 325 -48.56 -43.86 -24.43
N GLY A 326 -48.35 -42.57 -24.07
CA GLY A 326 -48.98 -41.98 -22.90
C GLY A 326 -48.05 -41.59 -21.74
N GLY A 327 -46.88 -40.95 -22.06
CA GLY A 327 -45.98 -40.43 -21.01
C GLY A 327 -46.69 -39.50 -20.02
N VAL A 328 -46.39 -39.67 -18.73
CA VAL A 328 -46.96 -38.84 -17.66
C VAL A 328 -46.31 -37.47 -17.66
N ARG A 329 -47.13 -36.41 -17.67
CA ARG A 329 -46.72 -35.04 -17.48
C ARG A 329 -47.42 -34.49 -16.27
N GLY A 330 -46.69 -33.80 -15.41
CA GLY A 330 -47.26 -33.20 -14.21
C GLY A 330 -46.44 -32.04 -13.65
N ALA A 331 -47.09 -31.25 -12.84
CA ALA A 331 -46.45 -30.21 -12.03
C ALA A 331 -46.54 -30.68 -10.56
N GLU A 332 -45.40 -30.58 -9.89
CA GLU A 332 -45.29 -30.81 -8.46
C GLU A 332 -44.87 -29.49 -7.80
N TYR A 333 -45.43 -29.15 -6.68
CA TYR A 333 -45.01 -28.03 -5.88
C TYR A 333 -44.81 -28.43 -4.42
N VAL A 334 -43.74 -27.94 -3.82
CA VAL A 334 -43.39 -28.13 -2.42
C VAL A 334 -43.07 -26.80 -1.82
N PHE A 335 -43.68 -26.42 -0.71
CA PHE A 335 -43.38 -25.22 0.03
C PHE A 335 -43.45 -25.52 1.53
N GLY A 336 -42.52 -24.97 2.29
CA GLY A 336 -42.55 -25.11 3.74
C GLY A 336 -41.37 -24.51 4.46
N PRO A 337 -41.54 -24.17 5.74
CA PRO A 337 -40.43 -23.83 6.60
C PRO A 337 -39.55 -25.04 6.89
N SER A 338 -38.25 -24.87 6.89
CA SER A 338 -37.26 -25.86 7.30
C SER A 338 -36.44 -25.31 8.46
N LEU A 339 -36.36 -26.08 9.54
CA LEU A 339 -35.53 -25.75 10.71
C LEU A 339 -34.36 -26.74 10.75
N THR A 340 -33.16 -26.23 10.48
CA THR A 340 -31.95 -27.04 10.58
C THR A 340 -31.34 -26.86 11.96
N LEU A 341 -31.30 -27.94 12.73
CA LEU A 341 -30.69 -27.96 14.06
C LEU A 341 -29.17 -28.12 13.94
N PRO A 342 -28.40 -27.51 14.83
CA PRO A 342 -26.95 -27.73 14.87
C PRO A 342 -26.61 -29.18 15.16
N SER A 343 -25.63 -29.76 14.45
CA SER A 343 -25.16 -31.12 14.67
C SER A 343 -24.45 -31.23 16.03
N LEU A 344 -24.63 -32.39 16.69
CA LEU A 344 -23.94 -32.74 17.91
C LEU A 344 -22.84 -33.77 17.59
N PRO A 345 -21.67 -33.72 18.28
CA PRO A 345 -21.27 -32.76 19.31
C PRO A 345 -20.93 -31.38 18.78
N ASP A 346 -21.07 -30.31 19.58
CA ASP A 346 -20.85 -28.91 19.21
C ASP A 346 -19.36 -28.46 19.25
N GLY A 347 -18.46 -29.37 19.62
CA GLY A 347 -17.01 -29.13 19.76
C GLY A 347 -16.36 -28.39 18.55
N PRO A 348 -16.58 -28.86 17.30
CA PRO A 348 -16.01 -28.20 16.13
C PRO A 348 -16.45 -26.74 15.99
N ARG A 349 -17.70 -26.41 16.31
CA ARG A 349 -18.23 -25.04 16.20
C ARG A 349 -17.72 -24.12 17.31
N ARG A 350 -17.62 -24.63 18.55
CA ARG A 350 -16.98 -23.90 19.65
C ARG A 350 -15.51 -23.67 19.37
N GLY A 351 -14.83 -24.64 18.76
CA GLY A 351 -13.47 -24.50 18.28
C GLY A 351 -13.33 -23.41 17.21
N ALA A 352 -14.27 -23.35 16.27
CA ALA A 352 -14.30 -22.31 15.24
C ALA A 352 -14.51 -20.90 15.85
N LEU A 353 -15.41 -20.75 16.82
CA LEU A 353 -15.61 -19.51 17.57
C LEU A 353 -14.34 -19.09 18.30
N ALA A 354 -13.74 -19.98 19.07
CA ALA A 354 -12.49 -19.70 19.80
C ALA A 354 -11.34 -19.31 18.86
N ALA A 355 -11.26 -19.94 17.68
CA ALA A 355 -10.29 -19.59 16.66
C ALA A 355 -10.53 -18.18 16.12
N GLN A 356 -11.79 -17.78 15.87
CA GLN A 356 -12.12 -16.44 15.39
C GLN A 356 -11.85 -15.35 16.44
N GLU A 357 -12.18 -15.62 17.71
CA GLU A 357 -11.81 -14.73 18.82
C GLU A 357 -10.29 -14.56 18.93
N SER A 358 -9.53 -15.66 18.73
CA SER A 358 -8.07 -15.59 18.71
C SER A 358 -7.54 -14.76 17.54
N ARG A 359 -8.13 -14.87 16.34
CA ARG A 359 -7.76 -14.02 15.18
C ARG A 359 -8.02 -12.55 15.45
N ALA A 360 -9.14 -12.19 16.07
CA ALA A 360 -9.41 -10.80 16.44
C ALA A 360 -8.38 -10.27 17.46
N ARG A 361 -7.99 -11.07 18.47
CA ARG A 361 -6.91 -10.68 19.40
C ARG A 361 -5.56 -10.53 18.70
N GLN A 362 -5.24 -11.41 17.75
CA GLN A 362 -4.02 -11.29 16.94
C GLN A 362 -4.05 -10.01 16.10
N ALA A 363 -5.17 -9.69 15.45
CA ALA A 363 -5.32 -8.47 14.67
C ALA A 363 -5.17 -7.20 15.53
N HIS A 364 -5.72 -7.21 16.76
CA HIS A 364 -5.51 -6.11 17.72
C HIS A 364 -4.03 -5.93 18.09
N THR A 365 -3.33 -7.03 18.40
CA THR A 365 -1.89 -6.98 18.69
C THR A 365 -1.06 -6.52 17.49
N ALA A 366 -1.42 -6.94 16.27
CA ALA A 366 -0.80 -6.49 15.03
C ALA A 366 -1.00 -4.97 14.83
N TRP A 367 -2.21 -4.46 15.08
CA TRP A 367 -2.47 -3.03 15.04
C TRP A 367 -1.59 -2.26 16.04
N GLN A 368 -1.51 -2.71 17.31
CA GLN A 368 -0.63 -2.08 18.30
C GLN A 368 0.85 -2.07 17.86
N SER A 369 1.33 -3.18 17.29
CA SER A 369 2.69 -3.29 16.76
C SER A 369 2.93 -2.32 15.59
N THR A 370 1.95 -2.17 14.69
CA THR A 370 2.02 -1.22 13.58
C THR A 370 2.12 0.23 14.09
N VAL A 371 1.31 0.60 15.08
CA VAL A 371 1.35 1.93 15.71
C VAL A 371 2.72 2.21 16.32
N LEU A 372 3.26 1.28 17.12
CA LEU A 372 4.58 1.42 17.74
C LEU A 372 5.69 1.56 16.71
N SER A 373 5.66 0.73 15.67
CA SER A 373 6.60 0.81 14.55
C SER A 373 6.52 2.17 13.82
N ALA A 374 5.31 2.67 13.60
CA ALA A 374 5.09 3.96 12.96
C ALA A 374 5.68 5.13 13.76
N VAL A 375 5.48 5.14 15.09
CA VAL A 375 6.12 6.15 15.98
C VAL A 375 7.63 6.10 15.85
N GLY A 376 8.21 4.90 15.95
CA GLY A 376 9.67 4.71 15.84
C GLY A 376 10.21 5.16 14.49
N GLN A 377 9.47 4.93 13.38
CA GLN A 377 9.84 5.39 12.04
C GLN A 377 9.85 6.92 11.94
N VAL A 378 8.85 7.61 12.50
CA VAL A 378 8.81 9.07 12.48
C VAL A 378 9.97 9.66 13.29
N GLU A 379 10.20 9.15 14.51
CA GLU A 379 11.33 9.59 15.35
C GLU A 379 12.69 9.41 14.65
N SER A 380 12.87 8.25 14.01
CA SER A 380 14.08 7.97 13.22
C SER A 380 14.21 8.92 12.03
N ALA A 381 13.13 9.16 11.29
CA ALA A 381 13.14 10.04 10.12
C ALA A 381 13.43 11.51 10.49
N ILE A 382 12.91 12.00 11.61
CA ILE A 382 13.21 13.33 12.14
C ILE A 382 14.71 13.47 12.46
N THR A 383 15.25 12.47 13.17
CA THR A 383 16.67 12.43 13.56
C THR A 383 17.58 12.38 12.32
N GLU A 384 17.26 11.52 11.37
CA GLU A 384 18.02 11.34 10.13
C GLU A 384 17.99 12.61 9.25
N TYR A 385 16.81 13.24 9.12
CA TYR A 385 16.68 14.49 8.36
C TYR A 385 17.52 15.63 8.96
N SER A 386 17.48 15.81 10.29
CA SER A 386 18.26 16.85 10.97
C SER A 386 19.77 16.59 10.89
N ALA A 387 20.21 15.33 11.03
CA ALA A 387 21.61 14.96 10.87
C ALA A 387 22.09 15.18 9.43
N SER A 388 21.28 14.83 8.43
CA SER A 388 21.59 15.05 7.02
C SER A 388 21.71 16.54 6.66
N ALA A 389 20.88 17.39 7.27
CA ALA A 389 20.96 18.84 7.11
C ALA A 389 22.29 19.42 7.63
N ALA A 390 22.70 19.01 8.83
CA ALA A 390 23.97 19.39 9.42
C ALA A 390 25.17 18.89 8.60
N ALA A 391 25.13 17.63 8.12
CA ALA A 391 26.17 17.05 7.29
C ALA A 391 26.32 17.80 5.94
N ALA A 392 25.21 18.15 5.29
CA ALA A 392 25.22 18.89 4.03
C ALA A 392 25.83 20.31 4.21
N GLN A 393 25.53 20.99 5.32
CA GLN A 393 26.13 22.29 5.64
C GLN A 393 27.64 22.18 5.88
N ALA A 394 28.08 21.18 6.63
CA ALA A 394 29.51 20.93 6.89
C ALA A 394 30.26 20.62 5.58
N ALA A 395 29.72 19.73 4.73
CA ALA A 395 30.30 19.41 3.45
C ALA A 395 30.40 20.61 2.51
N GLN A 396 29.40 21.51 2.51
CA GLN A 396 29.45 22.74 1.72
C GLN A 396 30.60 23.68 2.17
N LYS A 397 30.86 23.74 3.47
CA LYS A 397 32.03 24.49 4.00
C LYS A 397 33.35 23.83 3.58
N THR A 398 33.43 22.50 3.67
CA THR A 398 34.62 21.72 3.28
C THR A 398 34.99 21.93 1.81
N VAL A 399 34.01 21.90 0.90
CA VAL A 399 34.25 22.16 -0.53
C VAL A 399 34.86 23.54 -0.74
N ARG A 400 34.33 24.59 -0.10
CA ARG A 400 34.88 25.95 -0.23
C ARG A 400 36.33 26.03 0.23
N LEU A 401 36.67 25.38 1.35
CA LEU A 401 38.05 25.40 1.87
C LEU A 401 39.02 24.66 0.94
N TYR A 402 38.62 23.52 0.37
CA TYR A 402 39.47 22.81 -0.58
C TYR A 402 39.59 23.51 -1.92
N GLN A 403 38.55 24.21 -2.40
CA GLN A 403 38.63 25.03 -3.60
C GLN A 403 39.63 26.19 -3.42
N GLU A 404 39.62 26.85 -2.27
CA GLU A 404 40.60 27.88 -1.94
C GLU A 404 42.02 27.31 -1.84
N ALA A 405 42.20 26.18 -1.10
CA ALA A 405 43.49 25.55 -0.98
C ALA A 405 44.08 25.13 -2.33
N ALA A 406 43.28 24.55 -3.22
CA ALA A 406 43.75 24.13 -4.53
C ALA A 406 44.11 25.31 -5.45
N SER A 407 43.40 26.44 -5.35
CA SER A 407 43.77 27.64 -6.10
C SER A 407 45.10 28.18 -5.63
N LEU A 408 45.35 28.23 -4.32
CA LEU A 408 46.62 28.63 -3.75
C LEU A 408 47.77 27.66 -4.13
N THR A 409 47.54 26.37 -4.06
CA THR A 409 48.53 25.36 -4.46
C THR A 409 48.91 25.50 -5.92
N ARG A 410 47.94 25.76 -6.82
CA ARG A 410 48.24 26.03 -8.24
C ARG A 410 49.13 27.25 -8.43
N ASP A 411 48.84 28.32 -7.71
CA ASP A 411 49.67 29.57 -7.77
C ASP A 411 51.09 29.35 -7.23
N LEU A 412 51.25 28.51 -6.21
CA LEU A 412 52.53 28.16 -5.64
C LEU A 412 53.34 27.24 -6.60
N VAL A 413 52.71 26.32 -7.30
CA VAL A 413 53.37 25.50 -8.32
C VAL A 413 53.88 26.35 -9.48
N LEU A 414 53.09 27.32 -9.93
CA LEU A 414 53.52 28.28 -10.98
C LEU A 414 54.71 29.14 -10.58
N ARG A 415 54.99 29.29 -9.27
CA ARG A 415 56.10 30.03 -8.68
C ARG A 415 57.25 29.15 -8.19
N ASP A 416 57.29 27.86 -8.56
CA ASP A 416 58.24 26.84 -8.09
C ASP A 416 58.30 26.71 -6.55
N SER A 417 57.22 27.06 -5.82
CA SER A 417 57.12 27.04 -4.35
C SER A 417 56.29 25.83 -3.81
N ALA A 418 55.71 25.03 -4.68
CA ALA A 418 55.03 23.76 -4.38
C ALA A 418 55.30 22.76 -5.50
N THR A 419 55.12 21.46 -5.21
CA THR A 419 55.33 20.40 -6.16
C THR A 419 54.07 20.13 -7.00
N LEU A 420 54.27 19.50 -8.16
CA LEU A 420 53.16 18.99 -8.98
C LEU A 420 52.34 17.93 -8.25
N ALA A 421 52.95 17.14 -7.38
CA ALA A 421 52.29 16.17 -6.54
C ALA A 421 51.26 16.88 -5.58
N ASP A 422 51.67 18.00 -4.99
CA ASP A 422 50.75 18.79 -4.11
C ASP A 422 49.53 19.31 -4.88
N LEU A 423 49.68 19.69 -6.15
CA LEU A 423 48.57 20.13 -6.99
C LEU A 423 47.65 18.95 -7.34
N LEU A 424 48.19 17.78 -7.66
CA LEU A 424 47.38 16.58 -7.93
C LEU A 424 46.60 16.13 -6.73
N ASP A 425 47.19 16.16 -5.53
CA ASP A 425 46.53 15.83 -4.27
C ASP A 425 45.44 16.86 -3.88
N ALA A 426 45.69 18.16 -4.08
CA ALA A 426 44.71 19.21 -3.88
C ALA A 426 43.49 19.05 -4.81
N GLN A 427 43.71 18.72 -6.08
CA GLN A 427 42.65 18.44 -7.04
C GLN A 427 41.82 17.20 -6.67
N GLU A 428 42.48 16.13 -6.20
CA GLU A 428 41.78 14.93 -5.70
C GLU A 428 40.90 15.27 -4.49
N SER A 429 41.43 16.07 -3.57
CA SER A 429 40.69 16.53 -2.38
C SER A 429 39.44 17.34 -2.72
N ILE A 430 39.50 18.22 -3.73
CA ILE A 430 38.29 18.96 -4.24
C ILE A 430 37.28 17.96 -4.78
N THR A 431 37.68 17.08 -5.70
CA THR A 431 36.77 16.11 -6.33
C THR A 431 36.07 15.25 -5.28
N ASN A 432 36.81 14.74 -4.31
CA ASN A 432 36.26 13.94 -3.21
C ASN A 432 35.31 14.76 -2.31
N ALA A 433 35.63 16.00 -2.03
CA ALA A 433 34.77 16.88 -1.26
C ALA A 433 33.47 17.24 -2.02
N GLU A 434 33.53 17.48 -3.33
CA GLU A 434 32.35 17.74 -4.17
C GLU A 434 31.45 16.50 -4.29
N LEU A 435 32.02 15.31 -4.44
CA LEU A 435 31.26 14.06 -4.42
C LEU A 435 30.61 13.83 -3.07
N THR A 436 31.30 14.11 -1.97
CA THR A 436 30.77 14.02 -0.61
C THR A 436 29.63 15.01 -0.39
N LEU A 437 29.77 16.26 -0.88
CA LEU A 437 28.71 17.26 -0.83
C LEU A 437 27.47 16.79 -1.62
N ALA A 438 27.67 16.27 -2.84
CA ALA A 438 26.58 15.76 -3.67
C ALA A 438 25.84 14.60 -2.95
N GLN A 439 26.58 13.70 -2.32
CA GLN A 439 26.03 12.59 -1.54
C GLN A 439 25.23 13.11 -0.32
N ASN A 440 25.75 14.07 0.43
CA ASN A 440 25.05 14.64 1.59
C ASN A 440 23.79 15.44 1.18
N GLN A 441 23.81 16.14 0.05
CA GLN A 441 22.64 16.78 -0.51
C GLN A 441 21.57 15.79 -0.94
N ARG A 442 21.98 14.66 -1.53
CA ARG A 442 21.10 13.53 -1.83
C ARG A 442 20.47 13.01 -0.56
N GLN A 443 21.24 12.72 0.49
CA GLN A 443 20.73 12.18 1.76
C GLN A 443 19.75 13.16 2.44
N LEU A 444 20.02 14.47 2.38
CA LEU A 444 19.09 15.49 2.89
C LEU A 444 17.73 15.42 2.16
N SER A 445 17.76 15.31 0.83
CA SER A 445 16.52 15.22 0.03
C SER A 445 15.78 13.92 0.27
N LEU A 446 16.48 12.78 0.40
CA LEU A 446 15.88 11.49 0.75
C LEU A 446 15.32 11.49 2.18
N GLY A 447 16.01 12.12 3.13
CA GLY A 447 15.52 12.30 4.49
C GLY A 447 14.22 13.11 4.55
N PHE A 448 14.08 14.13 3.71
CA PHE A 448 12.83 14.88 3.58
C PHE A 448 11.70 14.02 3.01
N ILE A 449 11.96 13.21 1.98
CA ILE A 449 10.98 12.26 1.43
C ILE A 449 10.55 11.27 2.52
N ASN A 450 11.52 10.62 3.18
CA ASN A 450 11.27 9.61 4.21
C ASN A 450 10.46 10.18 5.37
N LEU A 451 10.74 11.41 5.82
CA LEU A 451 9.99 12.07 6.87
C LEU A 451 8.52 12.28 6.48
N ASN A 452 8.24 12.80 5.28
CA ASN A 452 6.85 13.00 4.81
C ASN A 452 6.11 11.68 4.63
N VAL A 453 6.77 10.65 4.10
CA VAL A 453 6.20 9.30 3.97
C VAL A 453 5.91 8.69 5.34
N SER A 454 6.83 8.82 6.31
CA SER A 454 6.64 8.31 7.67
C SER A 454 5.50 9.00 8.41
N LEU A 455 5.23 10.28 8.10
CA LEU A 455 4.07 11.02 8.60
C LEU A 455 2.76 10.65 7.89
N GLY A 456 2.81 9.90 6.80
CA GLY A 456 1.63 9.52 6.02
C GLY A 456 1.12 10.64 5.10
N SER A 457 1.98 11.54 4.64
CA SER A 457 1.60 12.67 3.78
C SER A 457 1.49 12.26 2.30
N GLY A 458 0.52 12.80 1.56
CA GLY A 458 0.50 12.72 0.09
C GLY A 458 -0.48 11.71 -0.50
N HIS A 459 -1.40 11.17 0.29
CA HIS A 459 -2.55 10.43 -0.23
C HIS A 459 -3.83 11.29 -0.15
N ALA A 460 -4.78 11.02 -1.03
CA ALA A 460 -6.12 11.55 -0.91
C ALA A 460 -6.93 10.51 -0.15
N SER A 461 -7.35 10.77 1.08
CA SER A 461 -8.35 9.92 1.72
C SER A 461 -9.61 9.94 0.85
N GLY A 462 -9.72 8.90 0.03
CA GLY A 462 -10.90 8.71 -0.81
C GLY A 462 -12.07 8.28 0.04
N ARG A 463 -13.04 9.08 0.24
CA ARG A 463 -14.25 8.97 1.05
C ARG A 463 -14.03 9.35 2.50
N ALA A 464 -14.36 10.62 2.78
CA ALA A 464 -14.65 11.04 4.14
C ALA A 464 -15.54 9.97 4.81
N SER A 465 -15.09 9.45 5.95
CA SER A 465 -15.85 8.59 6.84
C SER A 465 -17.13 9.31 7.31
N GLY A 466 -18.14 9.32 6.46
CA GLY A 466 -19.38 10.09 6.70
C GLY A 466 -20.51 9.81 5.73
N GLN A 467 -20.31 9.02 4.69
CA GLN A 467 -21.46 8.46 3.97
C GLN A 467 -21.88 7.16 4.66
N GLU A 468 -22.75 7.31 5.64
CA GLU A 468 -23.65 6.28 6.12
C GLU A 468 -24.24 5.58 4.89
N VAL A 469 -23.75 4.37 4.59
CA VAL A 469 -24.34 3.55 3.53
C VAL A 469 -25.78 3.33 3.92
N ALA A 470 -26.70 3.82 3.09
CA ALA A 470 -28.12 3.67 3.30
C ALA A 470 -28.44 2.20 3.66
N PRO A 471 -29.26 1.95 4.69
CA PRO A 471 -29.60 0.59 5.06
C PRO A 471 -30.25 -0.11 3.85
N ILE A 472 -29.75 -1.28 3.52
CA ILE A 472 -30.32 -2.15 2.51
C ILE A 472 -31.79 -2.33 2.89
N SER A 473 -32.71 -1.75 2.12
CA SER A 473 -34.14 -1.92 2.29
C SER A 473 -34.48 -3.41 2.22
N ASN A 474 -35.24 -3.87 3.20
CA ASN A 474 -35.72 -5.26 3.39
C ASN A 474 -36.40 -5.87 2.15
#